data_eba64245e508916d19a408f5f96b4c42
#
_entry.id   eba64245e508916d19a408f5f96b4c42
#
_cell.length_a   1.000
_cell.length_b   1.000
_cell.length_c   1.000
_cell.angle_alpha   90.00
_cell.angle_beta   90.00
_cell.angle_gamma   90.00
#
_symmetry.space_group_name_H-M   'P 1'
#
loop_
_entity.id
_entity.type
_entity.pdbx_description
1 polymer ?
#
loop_
_entity_poly.entity_id
_entity_poly.type
_entity_poly.pdbx_seq_one_letter_code
_entity_poly.pdbx_strand_id
1 'polypeptide(L)'
;MAKENYNSIYSSHRYVFIERFEKNLEYYLKDQIKRIYKLKQEILCIVYKDNLYDVLKELKNNSEFNIQSLKDISRYKSGDKVYVLISLYSAVSNFSILLKVSISPQDLEDEYDEIVKLTAKFYRAAGFYRDRTDLKLKYSDATVFSQNLDGMDCFDIYLSTCEDKIKNAYIDTGICRTVSDNFYHDLNIISVIPYISRFDYRAGIFPELALCTSFEDLMQMKIPRRSQYIRMLLCELYRISNHIYFIVNISKVLGCDVIYNLALTEKERALRIIEFITGSRIVPNFIRVGGVRKNISEEDTNIVISNLPVLYKNIVKIEKMLLGNTVIAGKLKDIGVINRESALEFGLTGPNLRASGVRYDLRKNRNLLMYKKFSFITPIGKFGDCLSRVFIRFQEIYQSISIIRQILGEMPEDSFKRIISMPSFEFPFSAMTSSIECPHGDFKVFIEVKENKLLSLVIMGPSKNSLFLSEEVLRDNKLEDLNLILASLDISSGEIMHS
;
A
#
# COMPACT_ATOMS: atom_id res chain seq x y z
N MET A 1 -18.01 22.38 -20.12
CA MET A 1 -19.05 22.65 -19.10
C MET A 1 -19.63 21.39 -18.44
N ALA A 2 -20.06 20.33 -19.12
CA ALA A 2 -20.63 19.14 -18.45
C ALA A 2 -19.62 18.29 -17.62
N LYS A 3 -18.32 18.28 -17.99
CA LYS A 3 -17.28 17.53 -17.25
C LYS A 3 -16.74 18.23 -16.00
N GLU A 4 -16.84 19.56 -15.92
CA GLU A 4 -16.42 20.29 -14.70
C GLU A 4 -17.45 20.14 -13.57
N ASN A 5 -18.73 20.01 -13.91
CA ASN A 5 -19.79 19.77 -12.93
C ASN A 5 -19.71 18.37 -12.28
N TYR A 6 -19.22 17.35 -13.01
CA TYR A 6 -19.09 16.00 -12.44
C TYR A 6 -18.03 15.91 -11.33
N ASN A 7 -16.90 16.60 -11.48
CA ASN A 7 -15.84 16.61 -10.46
C ASN A 7 -16.21 17.40 -9.20
N SER A 8 -17.03 18.45 -9.34
CA SER A 8 -17.54 19.23 -8.21
C SER A 8 -18.60 18.44 -7.41
N ILE A 9 -19.43 17.65 -8.09
CA ILE A 9 -20.48 16.85 -7.46
C ILE A 9 -19.88 15.69 -6.65
N TYR A 10 -18.88 14.97 -7.17
CA TYR A 10 -18.23 13.88 -6.42
C TYR A 10 -17.38 14.37 -5.24
N SER A 11 -16.72 15.51 -5.35
CA SER A 11 -16.03 16.13 -4.21
C SER A 11 -17.02 16.63 -3.15
N SER A 12 -18.16 17.18 -3.56
CA SER A 12 -19.22 17.61 -2.66
C SER A 12 -19.90 16.44 -1.94
N HIS A 13 -20.18 15.33 -2.63
CA HIS A 13 -20.79 14.14 -1.99
C HIS A 13 -19.87 13.51 -0.95
N ARG A 14 -18.55 13.46 -1.21
CA ARG A 14 -17.60 12.92 -0.24
C ARG A 14 -17.41 13.84 0.96
N TYR A 15 -17.41 15.14 0.73
CA TYR A 15 -17.36 16.12 1.81
C TYR A 15 -18.60 16.01 2.71
N VAL A 16 -19.77 15.92 2.12
CA VAL A 16 -21.06 15.69 2.82
C VAL A 16 -21.03 14.35 3.59
N PHE A 17 -20.42 13.30 3.02
CA PHE A 17 -20.28 12.03 3.71
C PHE A 17 -19.36 12.14 4.94
N ILE A 18 -18.22 12.81 4.84
CA ILE A 18 -17.29 13.02 5.97
C ILE A 18 -17.97 13.84 7.07
N GLU A 19 -18.70 14.87 6.73
CA GLU A 19 -19.47 15.67 7.70
C GLU A 19 -20.56 14.85 8.39
N ARG A 20 -21.28 14.02 7.63
CA ARG A 20 -22.29 13.11 8.20
C ARG A 20 -21.65 12.09 9.13
N PHE A 21 -20.54 11.50 8.70
CA PHE A 21 -19.79 10.52 9.49
C PHE A 21 -19.26 11.13 10.80
N GLU A 22 -18.73 12.36 10.74
CA GLU A 22 -18.30 13.08 11.93
C GLU A 22 -19.48 13.35 12.89
N LYS A 23 -20.61 13.84 12.38
CA LYS A 23 -21.81 14.05 13.19
C LYS A 23 -22.30 12.75 13.84
N ASN A 24 -22.22 11.62 13.13
CA ASN A 24 -22.55 10.33 13.69
C ASN A 24 -21.56 9.91 14.78
N LEU A 25 -20.25 10.16 14.61
CA LEU A 25 -19.24 9.94 15.66
C LEU A 25 -19.55 10.79 16.90
N GLU A 26 -19.86 12.07 16.71
CA GLU A 26 -20.23 12.96 17.81
C GLU A 26 -21.52 12.53 18.52
N TYR A 27 -22.49 11.99 17.77
CA TYR A 27 -23.77 11.55 18.32
C TYR A 27 -23.64 10.24 19.11
N TYR A 28 -22.98 9.21 18.54
CA TYR A 28 -22.90 7.87 19.15
C TYR A 28 -21.74 7.70 20.13
N LEU A 29 -20.65 8.47 19.98
CA LEU A 29 -19.39 8.26 20.68
C LEU A 29 -18.86 9.51 21.41
N LYS A 30 -19.69 10.53 21.62
CA LYS A 30 -19.31 11.83 22.20
C LYS A 30 -18.48 11.71 23.48
N ASP A 31 -18.89 10.85 24.41
CA ASP A 31 -18.26 10.71 25.73
C ASP A 31 -17.05 9.75 25.70
N GLN A 32 -16.82 9.07 24.57
CA GLN A 32 -15.79 8.05 24.40
C GLN A 32 -14.59 8.57 23.59
N ILE A 33 -14.79 9.62 22.78
CA ILE A 33 -13.79 10.24 21.96
C ILE A 33 -13.35 11.58 22.55
N LYS A 34 -12.04 11.73 22.77
CA LYS A 34 -11.47 12.96 23.31
C LYS A 34 -11.50 14.14 22.32
N ARG A 35 -11.20 13.86 21.06
CA ARG A 35 -11.17 14.82 19.95
C ARG A 35 -11.31 14.14 18.59
N ILE A 36 -11.92 14.85 17.66
CA ILE A 36 -12.07 14.44 16.25
C ILE A 36 -11.37 15.49 15.39
N TYR A 37 -10.56 15.03 14.43
CA TYR A 37 -9.89 15.86 13.45
C TYR A 37 -10.24 15.40 12.04
N LYS A 38 -10.62 16.35 11.19
CA LYS A 38 -10.80 16.10 9.75
C LYS A 38 -9.45 16.17 9.06
N LEU A 39 -9.02 15.06 8.52
CA LEU A 39 -7.89 15.00 7.61
C LEU A 39 -8.47 14.90 6.20
N LYS A 40 -8.11 15.74 5.29
CA LYS A 40 -8.64 15.90 3.92
C LYS A 40 -9.62 14.81 3.40
N GLN A 41 -9.33 13.53 3.58
CA GLN A 41 -10.11 12.39 3.10
C GLN A 41 -10.43 11.34 4.16
N GLU A 42 -10.01 11.55 5.39
CA GLU A 42 -10.13 10.62 6.51
C GLU A 42 -10.47 11.38 7.80
N ILE A 43 -10.82 10.66 8.84
CA ILE A 43 -11.05 11.21 10.17
C ILE A 43 -10.03 10.59 11.13
N LEU A 44 -9.42 11.42 11.98
CA LEU A 44 -8.58 11.00 13.09
C LEU A 44 -9.35 11.25 14.39
N CYS A 45 -9.57 10.20 15.16
CA CYS A 45 -10.17 10.26 16.48
C CYS A 45 -9.13 10.00 17.56
N ILE A 46 -8.99 10.89 18.52
CA ILE A 46 -8.23 10.63 19.73
C ILE A 46 -9.17 9.96 20.73
N VAL A 47 -8.86 8.74 21.13
CA VAL A 47 -9.71 7.89 21.97
C VAL A 47 -9.01 7.68 23.32
N TYR A 48 -9.79 7.65 24.40
CA TYR A 48 -9.30 7.21 25.70
C TYR A 48 -9.12 5.68 25.69
N LYS A 49 -8.01 5.20 26.30
CA LYS A 49 -7.72 3.75 26.33
C LYS A 49 -8.90 2.94 26.88
N ASP A 50 -9.47 3.41 28.00
CA ASP A 50 -10.57 2.74 28.69
C ASP A 50 -11.84 2.61 27.83
N ASN A 51 -12.05 3.53 26.91
CA ASN A 51 -13.22 3.58 26.03
C ASN A 51 -13.00 2.87 24.69
N LEU A 52 -11.78 2.37 24.42
CA LEU A 52 -11.43 1.80 23.13
C LEU A 52 -12.34 0.63 22.73
N TYR A 53 -12.72 -0.21 23.71
CA TYR A 53 -13.61 -1.36 23.48
C TYR A 53 -14.97 -0.91 22.92
N ASP A 54 -15.59 0.08 23.54
CA ASP A 54 -16.91 0.56 23.13
C ASP A 54 -16.86 1.27 21.78
N VAL A 55 -15.79 2.04 21.53
CA VAL A 55 -15.54 2.68 20.23
C VAL A 55 -15.40 1.63 19.11
N LEU A 56 -14.59 0.59 19.30
CA LEU A 56 -14.41 -0.47 18.31
C LEU A 56 -15.69 -1.27 18.08
N LYS A 57 -16.44 -1.54 19.13
CA LYS A 57 -17.72 -2.23 19.07
C LYS A 57 -18.75 -1.43 18.25
N GLU A 58 -18.86 -0.13 18.51
CA GLU A 58 -19.78 0.73 17.81
C GLU A 58 -19.39 0.87 16.32
N LEU A 59 -18.11 1.13 16.02
CA LEU A 59 -17.62 1.23 14.65
C LEU A 59 -17.83 -0.03 13.82
N LYS A 60 -17.74 -1.21 14.45
CA LYS A 60 -17.93 -2.52 13.78
C LYS A 60 -19.40 -2.86 13.56
N ASN A 61 -20.25 -2.65 14.59
CA ASN A 61 -21.60 -3.21 14.62
C ASN A 61 -22.68 -2.23 14.16
N ASN A 62 -22.43 -0.91 14.24
CA ASN A 62 -23.39 0.08 13.80
C ASN A 62 -23.35 0.22 12.27
N SER A 63 -24.50 0.07 11.64
CA SER A 63 -24.68 0.16 10.18
C SER A 63 -24.36 1.53 9.60
N GLU A 64 -24.41 2.60 10.40
CA GLU A 64 -24.02 3.96 9.97
C GLU A 64 -22.52 4.09 9.74
N PHE A 65 -21.70 3.33 10.46
CA PHE A 65 -20.25 3.32 10.28
C PHE A 65 -19.78 2.22 9.33
N ASN A 66 -20.26 1.00 9.54
CA ASN A 66 -19.96 -0.18 8.72
C ASN A 66 -18.45 -0.35 8.44
N ILE A 67 -17.64 -0.24 9.49
CA ILE A 67 -16.20 -0.44 9.43
C ILE A 67 -15.90 -1.93 9.52
N GLN A 68 -15.37 -2.50 8.43
CA GLN A 68 -15.26 -3.95 8.27
C GLN A 68 -13.84 -4.47 8.47
N SER A 69 -12.83 -3.66 8.14
CA SER A 69 -11.46 -4.12 8.00
C SER A 69 -10.48 -3.31 8.85
N LEU A 70 -9.48 -4.00 9.36
CA LEU A 70 -8.28 -3.41 9.92
C LEU A 70 -7.22 -3.29 8.82
N LYS A 71 -6.68 -2.09 8.63
CA LYS A 71 -5.59 -1.84 7.70
C LYS A 71 -4.24 -1.98 8.37
N ASP A 72 -4.09 -1.41 9.56
CA ASP A 72 -2.83 -1.45 10.29
C ASP A 72 -3.02 -1.09 11.77
N ILE A 73 -2.10 -1.59 12.62
CA ILE A 73 -1.91 -1.14 13.98
C ILE A 73 -0.42 -0.81 14.13
N SER A 74 -0.12 0.46 14.33
CA SER A 74 1.25 0.93 14.44
C SER A 74 1.45 1.65 15.76
N ARG A 75 2.60 1.43 16.40
CA ARG A 75 3.05 2.15 17.59
C ARG A 75 4.04 3.22 17.15
N TYR A 76 3.92 4.42 17.68
CA TYR A 76 4.84 5.50 17.37
C TYR A 76 4.99 6.51 18.50
N LYS A 77 6.11 7.24 18.51
CA LYS A 77 6.40 8.31 19.46
C LYS A 77 6.08 9.67 18.86
N SER A 78 5.45 10.54 19.63
CA SER A 78 5.21 11.94 19.27
C SER A 78 5.52 12.84 20.47
N GLY A 79 6.63 13.55 20.43
CA GLY A 79 7.21 14.23 21.58
C GLY A 79 7.58 13.24 22.69
N ASP A 80 7.17 13.51 23.92
CA ASP A 80 7.44 12.63 25.08
C ASP A 80 6.40 11.52 25.27
N LYS A 81 5.39 11.44 24.40
CA LYS A 81 4.29 10.49 24.51
C LYS A 81 4.39 9.40 23.45
N VAL A 82 3.93 8.22 23.82
CA VAL A 82 3.78 7.09 22.90
C VAL A 82 2.30 6.88 22.58
N TYR A 83 2.03 6.56 21.36
CA TYR A 83 0.68 6.35 20.85
C TYR A 83 0.60 5.06 20.03
N VAL A 84 -0.59 4.47 20.06
CA VAL A 84 -0.99 3.44 19.11
C VAL A 84 -1.95 4.07 18.10
N LEU A 85 -1.67 3.86 16.82
CA LEU A 85 -2.52 4.29 15.71
C LEU A 85 -3.16 3.06 15.08
N ILE A 86 -4.49 3.00 15.13
CA ILE A 86 -5.28 1.93 14.54
C ILE A 86 -5.93 2.48 13.28
N SER A 87 -5.58 1.95 12.12
CA SER A 87 -6.17 2.33 10.84
C SER A 87 -7.28 1.35 10.45
N LEU A 88 -8.50 1.82 10.41
CA LEU A 88 -9.69 1.04 10.08
C LEU A 88 -10.29 1.50 8.74
N TYR A 89 -11.01 0.59 8.06
CA TYR A 89 -11.54 0.85 6.73
C TYR A 89 -12.92 0.22 6.51
N SER A 90 -13.76 0.94 5.77
CA SER A 90 -15.01 0.44 5.22
C SER A 90 -14.93 0.33 3.71
N ALA A 91 -15.06 -0.90 3.20
CA ALA A 91 -15.12 -1.15 1.77
C ALA A 91 -16.43 -0.65 1.13
N VAL A 92 -17.50 -0.62 1.90
CA VAL A 92 -18.83 -0.17 1.45
C VAL A 92 -18.85 1.34 1.22
N SER A 93 -18.39 2.10 2.22
CA SER A 93 -18.35 3.56 2.14
C SER A 93 -17.06 4.11 1.50
N ASN A 94 -16.09 3.23 1.20
CA ASN A 94 -14.75 3.61 0.71
C ASN A 94 -14.10 4.67 1.60
N PHE A 95 -14.14 4.46 2.92
CA PHE A 95 -13.73 5.43 3.91
C PHE A 95 -12.80 4.80 4.96
N SER A 96 -11.81 5.56 5.43
CA SER A 96 -10.90 5.15 6.50
C SER A 96 -11.04 6.07 7.70
N ILE A 97 -10.94 5.48 8.88
CA ILE A 97 -10.85 6.18 10.16
C ILE A 97 -9.57 5.76 10.88
N LEU A 98 -8.92 6.71 11.50
CA LEU A 98 -7.75 6.51 12.33
C LEU A 98 -8.12 6.72 13.79
N LEU A 99 -7.80 5.75 14.64
CA LEU A 99 -7.95 5.88 16.09
C LEU A 99 -6.56 6.05 16.70
N LYS A 100 -6.36 7.14 17.43
CA LYS A 100 -5.11 7.45 18.14
C LYS A 100 -5.34 7.26 19.63
N VAL A 101 -4.60 6.33 20.23
CA VAL A 101 -4.69 5.97 21.67
C VAL A 101 -3.35 6.26 22.32
N SER A 102 -3.33 7.00 23.44
CA SER A 102 -2.11 7.24 24.21
C SER A 102 -1.83 6.06 25.12
N ILE A 103 -0.56 5.64 25.19
CA ILE A 103 -0.08 4.58 26.08
C ILE A 103 1.03 5.10 26.99
N SER A 104 1.22 4.43 28.13
CA SER A 104 2.27 4.75 29.10
C SER A 104 3.64 4.34 28.56
N PRO A 105 4.66 5.20 28.62
CA PRO A 105 6.03 4.80 28.27
C PRO A 105 6.62 3.74 29.22
N GLN A 106 6.07 3.60 30.42
CA GLN A 106 6.58 2.66 31.44
C GLN A 106 6.07 1.23 31.20
N ASP A 107 4.82 1.10 30.72
CA ASP A 107 4.15 -0.19 30.49
C ASP A 107 3.91 -0.43 28.97
N LEU A 108 4.87 -0.08 28.16
CA LEU A 108 4.75 0.07 26.71
C LEU A 108 4.27 -1.20 26.00
N GLU A 109 4.89 -2.34 26.31
CA GLU A 109 4.58 -3.61 25.65
C GLU A 109 3.24 -4.17 26.13
N ASP A 110 2.98 -4.12 27.42
CA ASP A 110 1.73 -4.63 28.01
C ASP A 110 0.52 -3.84 27.54
N GLU A 111 0.61 -2.51 27.51
CA GLU A 111 -0.49 -1.67 27.02
C GLU A 111 -0.69 -1.79 25.52
N TYR A 112 0.37 -1.92 24.74
CA TYR A 112 0.26 -2.20 23.30
C TYR A 112 -0.43 -3.52 23.03
N ASP A 113 -0.01 -4.58 23.71
CA ASP A 113 -0.59 -5.92 23.61
C ASP A 113 -2.06 -5.94 24.02
N GLU A 114 -2.43 -5.19 25.06
CA GLU A 114 -3.82 -5.04 25.49
C GLU A 114 -4.68 -4.41 24.39
N ILE A 115 -4.21 -3.32 23.76
CA ILE A 115 -4.91 -2.67 22.65
C ILE A 115 -5.05 -3.61 21.46
N VAL A 116 -4.01 -4.37 21.13
CA VAL A 116 -4.06 -5.37 20.05
C VAL A 116 -5.07 -6.47 20.38
N LYS A 117 -5.07 -6.99 21.60
CA LYS A 117 -6.05 -7.99 22.07
C LYS A 117 -7.48 -7.49 22.03
N LEU A 118 -7.71 -6.23 22.41
CA LEU A 118 -9.02 -5.59 22.30
C LEU A 118 -9.46 -5.46 20.84
N THR A 119 -8.58 -4.99 19.97
CA THR A 119 -8.87 -4.84 18.55
C THR A 119 -9.13 -6.18 17.87
N ALA A 120 -8.44 -7.25 18.28
CA ALA A 120 -8.63 -8.61 17.76
C ALA A 120 -10.00 -9.22 18.08
N LYS A 121 -10.72 -8.69 19.08
CA LYS A 121 -12.11 -9.11 19.35
C LYS A 121 -13.07 -8.71 18.22
N PHE A 122 -12.74 -7.65 17.50
CA PHE A 122 -13.59 -7.10 16.45
C PHE A 122 -13.01 -7.31 15.03
N TYR A 123 -11.68 -7.31 14.90
CA TYR A 123 -10.98 -7.38 13.62
C TYR A 123 -9.97 -8.53 13.64
N ARG A 124 -10.23 -9.57 12.85
CA ARG A 124 -9.43 -10.79 12.82
C ARG A 124 -7.94 -10.54 12.55
N ALA A 125 -7.64 -9.64 11.62
CA ALA A 125 -6.28 -9.28 11.28
C ALA A 125 -5.45 -8.73 12.46
N ALA A 126 -6.08 -8.14 13.48
CA ALA A 126 -5.38 -7.62 14.65
C ALA A 126 -4.64 -8.72 15.44
N GLY A 127 -5.09 -9.96 15.36
CA GLY A 127 -4.41 -11.09 16.02
C GLY A 127 -2.96 -11.29 15.56
N PHE A 128 -2.60 -10.82 14.38
CA PHE A 128 -1.25 -10.93 13.81
C PHE A 128 -0.25 -9.87 14.30
N TYR A 129 -0.73 -8.82 14.96
CA TYR A 129 0.12 -7.75 15.49
C TYR A 129 0.66 -8.03 16.91
N ARG A 130 0.29 -9.17 17.53
CA ARG A 130 0.76 -9.56 18.86
C ARG A 130 2.23 -9.99 18.83
N ASP A 131 2.92 -9.83 19.96
CA ASP A 131 4.13 -10.60 20.21
C ASP A 131 3.76 -12.10 20.27
N ARG A 132 4.50 -12.91 19.52
CA ARG A 132 4.19 -14.31 19.28
C ARG A 132 5.27 -15.24 19.83
N THR A 133 6.04 -14.78 20.82
CA THR A 133 7.06 -15.62 21.49
C THR A 133 6.47 -16.92 22.01
N ASP A 134 5.25 -16.87 22.59
CA ASP A 134 4.54 -18.05 23.05
C ASP A 134 4.17 -19.03 21.92
N LEU A 135 4.00 -18.53 20.69
CA LEU A 135 3.68 -19.36 19.55
C LEU A 135 4.91 -20.07 18.99
N LYS A 136 6.12 -19.50 19.12
CA LYS A 136 7.37 -20.20 18.76
C LYS A 136 7.54 -21.49 19.59
N LEU A 137 7.22 -21.44 20.88
CA LEU A 137 7.23 -22.63 21.74
C LEU A 137 6.19 -23.68 21.29
N LYS A 138 5.05 -23.23 20.78
CA LYS A 138 3.98 -24.10 20.29
C LYS A 138 4.30 -24.79 18.96
N TYR A 139 5.24 -24.23 18.20
CA TYR A 139 5.72 -24.73 16.91
C TYR A 139 7.16 -25.22 16.96
N SER A 140 7.65 -25.63 18.14
CA SER A 140 9.04 -26.12 18.34
C SER A 140 9.39 -27.30 17.42
N ASP A 141 8.41 -28.13 17.07
CA ASP A 141 8.59 -29.29 16.19
C ASP A 141 8.23 -28.99 14.72
N ALA A 142 7.97 -27.73 14.36
CA ALA A 142 7.64 -27.35 13.01
C ALA A 142 8.91 -27.26 12.12
N THR A 143 8.76 -27.57 10.83
CA THR A 143 9.80 -27.31 9.85
C THR A 143 9.87 -25.80 9.60
N VAL A 144 11.07 -25.22 9.69
CA VAL A 144 11.31 -23.81 9.46
C VAL A 144 11.77 -23.56 8.03
N PHE A 145 11.12 -22.63 7.37
CA PHE A 145 11.51 -22.15 6.04
C PHE A 145 11.83 -20.66 6.11
N SER A 146 13.10 -20.30 6.01
CA SER A 146 13.50 -18.89 5.91
C SER A 146 13.21 -18.38 4.51
N GLN A 147 12.50 -17.24 4.43
CA GLN A 147 12.13 -16.63 3.16
C GLN A 147 13.04 -15.45 2.85
N ASN A 148 13.71 -15.57 1.72
CA ASN A 148 14.54 -14.52 1.15
C ASN A 148 13.74 -13.78 0.09
N LEU A 149 13.33 -12.54 0.38
CA LEU A 149 12.69 -11.65 -0.55
C LEU A 149 13.69 -10.59 -1.01
N ASP A 150 13.78 -10.39 -2.33
CA ASP A 150 14.63 -9.37 -2.92
C ASP A 150 16.12 -9.45 -2.51
N GLY A 151 16.60 -10.66 -2.16
CA GLY A 151 17.96 -10.88 -1.71
C GLY A 151 18.21 -10.63 -0.22
N MET A 152 17.17 -10.44 0.58
CA MET A 152 17.24 -10.27 2.03
C MET A 152 16.38 -11.31 2.75
N ASP A 153 16.88 -11.84 3.86
CA ASP A 153 16.09 -12.68 4.75
C ASP A 153 15.04 -11.81 5.44
N CYS A 154 13.77 -12.09 5.19
CA CYS A 154 12.68 -11.22 5.60
C CYS A 154 11.81 -11.79 6.70
N PHE A 155 11.55 -13.10 6.68
CA PHE A 155 10.73 -13.78 7.68
C PHE A 155 10.94 -15.30 7.64
N ASP A 156 10.69 -15.93 8.77
CA ASP A 156 10.65 -17.37 8.91
C ASP A 156 9.22 -17.88 8.91
N ILE A 157 9.00 -19.02 8.28
CA ILE A 157 7.72 -19.71 8.30
C ILE A 157 7.89 -21.03 9.04
N TYR A 158 7.15 -21.20 10.10
CA TYR A 158 7.04 -22.44 10.85
C TYR A 158 5.85 -23.23 10.34
N LEU A 159 6.07 -24.40 9.79
CA LEU A 159 5.03 -25.24 9.20
C LEU A 159 4.85 -26.54 9.95
N SER A 160 3.61 -26.90 10.21
CA SER A 160 3.25 -28.28 10.52
C SER A 160 2.52 -28.90 9.34
N THR A 161 2.95 -30.08 8.92
CA THR A 161 2.40 -30.81 7.78
C THR A 161 1.74 -32.09 8.24
N CYS A 162 0.72 -32.51 7.49
CA CYS A 162 0.12 -33.82 7.63
C CYS A 162 0.03 -34.42 6.22
N GLU A 163 0.72 -35.54 6.01
CA GLU A 163 0.98 -36.07 4.68
C GLU A 163 1.69 -35.00 3.83
N ASP A 164 1.18 -34.69 2.63
CA ASP A 164 1.74 -33.67 1.72
C ASP A 164 1.14 -32.27 1.90
N LYS A 165 0.19 -32.09 2.87
CA LYS A 165 -0.54 -30.84 3.06
C LYS A 165 -0.06 -30.06 4.28
N ILE A 166 -0.06 -28.75 4.14
CA ILE A 166 0.22 -27.81 5.22
C ILE A 166 -1.02 -27.76 6.13
N LYS A 167 -0.87 -28.18 7.39
CA LYS A 167 -1.93 -28.13 8.39
C LYS A 167 -2.00 -26.79 9.10
N ASN A 168 -0.83 -26.28 9.51
CA ASN A 168 -0.71 -24.96 10.11
C ASN A 168 0.53 -24.26 9.57
N ALA A 169 0.42 -22.94 9.43
CA ALA A 169 1.53 -22.06 9.12
C ALA A 169 1.58 -20.94 10.14
N TYR A 170 2.77 -20.55 10.56
CA TYR A 170 3.03 -19.41 11.40
C TYR A 170 4.20 -18.60 10.81
N ILE A 171 4.06 -17.30 10.71
CA ILE A 171 5.08 -16.41 10.14
C ILE A 171 5.69 -15.55 11.24
N ASP A 172 7.01 -15.57 11.32
CA ASP A 172 7.81 -14.74 12.21
C ASP A 172 8.58 -13.68 11.41
N THR A 173 8.22 -12.43 11.63
CA THR A 173 8.87 -11.27 11.00
C THR A 173 9.95 -10.63 11.88
N GLY A 174 10.33 -11.28 12.99
CA GLY A 174 11.26 -10.72 13.99
C GLY A 174 12.63 -10.34 13.45
N ILE A 175 13.06 -10.95 12.34
CA ILE A 175 14.35 -10.68 11.69
C ILE A 175 14.34 -9.31 10.96
N CYS A 176 13.17 -8.81 10.57
CA CYS A 176 13.02 -7.64 9.69
C CYS A 176 12.90 -6.29 10.41
N ARG A 177 12.87 -6.25 11.73
CA ARG A 177 12.74 -4.98 12.47
C ARG A 177 14.06 -4.22 12.52
N THR A 178 14.35 -3.41 11.52
CA THR A 178 15.65 -2.73 11.38
C THR A 178 15.63 -1.22 11.61
N VAL A 179 14.48 -0.55 11.57
CA VAL A 179 14.43 0.91 11.71
C VAL A 179 13.73 1.30 13.01
N SER A 180 14.46 2.07 13.84
CA SER A 180 13.88 2.69 15.03
C SER A 180 12.84 3.73 14.65
N ASP A 181 11.66 3.69 15.27
CA ASP A 181 10.59 4.68 15.12
C ASP A 181 11.07 6.13 15.38
N ASN A 182 12.21 6.28 16.05
CA ASN A 182 12.82 7.57 16.39
C ASN A 182 13.72 8.14 15.28
N PHE A 183 14.04 7.38 14.22
CA PHE A 183 15.01 7.84 13.20
C PHE A 183 14.57 9.13 12.50
N TYR A 184 13.26 9.31 12.29
CA TYR A 184 12.71 10.47 11.56
C TYR A 184 12.32 11.62 12.49
N HIS A 185 12.38 11.40 13.82
CA HIS A 185 12.02 12.41 14.79
C HIS A 185 12.97 13.62 14.71
N ASP A 186 12.40 14.81 14.74
CA ASP A 186 13.10 16.11 14.67
C ASP A 186 13.82 16.40 13.33
N LEU A 187 13.73 15.53 12.33
CA LEU A 187 14.26 15.85 11.01
C LEU A 187 13.43 16.94 10.33
N ASN A 188 14.12 17.77 9.54
CA ASN A 188 13.45 18.69 8.65
C ASN A 188 12.66 17.89 7.59
N ILE A 189 11.45 18.35 7.29
CA ILE A 189 10.53 17.74 6.32
C ILE A 189 11.20 17.38 4.99
N ILE A 190 12.01 18.30 4.44
CA ILE A 190 12.69 18.09 3.16
C ILE A 190 13.75 16.99 3.27
N SER A 191 14.41 16.87 4.41
CA SER A 191 15.49 15.91 4.64
C SER A 191 14.99 14.46 4.72
N VAL A 192 13.71 14.23 5.01
CA VAL A 192 13.11 12.88 5.10
C VAL A 192 12.83 12.29 3.73
N ILE A 193 12.53 13.11 2.70
CA ILE A 193 12.14 12.64 1.37
C ILE A 193 13.14 11.64 0.74
N PRO A 194 14.47 11.85 0.78
CA PRO A 194 15.43 10.90 0.24
C PRO A 194 15.45 9.54 0.95
N TYR A 195 15.04 9.50 2.21
CA TYR A 195 15.03 8.24 2.98
C TYR A 195 13.79 7.41 2.69
N ILE A 196 12.64 8.07 2.49
CA ILE A 196 11.37 7.35 2.33
C ILE A 196 11.33 6.50 1.04
N SER A 197 12.05 6.88 -0.01
CA SER A 197 12.15 6.08 -1.25
C SER A 197 12.74 4.68 -1.01
N ARG A 198 13.45 4.47 0.10
CA ARG A 198 14.05 3.20 0.46
C ARG A 198 13.10 2.23 1.15
N PHE A 199 11.91 2.67 1.53
CA PHE A 199 10.87 1.80 2.11
C PHE A 199 10.32 0.79 1.11
N ASP A 200 10.34 1.12 -0.15
CA ASP A 200 10.06 0.16 -1.22
C ASP A 200 10.99 0.44 -2.40
N TYR A 201 12.18 -0.17 -2.38
CA TYR A 201 13.17 0.03 -3.43
C TYR A 201 12.75 -0.56 -4.78
N ARG A 202 11.72 -1.40 -4.85
CA ARG A 202 11.12 -1.86 -6.11
C ARG A 202 10.22 -0.78 -6.73
N ALA A 203 9.64 0.09 -5.89
CA ALA A 203 8.67 1.09 -6.30
C ALA A 203 8.79 2.41 -5.50
N GLY A 204 10.03 2.87 -5.23
CA GLY A 204 10.36 3.99 -4.34
C GLY A 204 9.69 5.32 -4.68
N ILE A 205 9.16 5.49 -5.90
CA ILE A 205 8.41 6.68 -6.29
C ILE A 205 7.10 6.85 -5.51
N PHE A 206 6.45 5.74 -5.08
CA PHE A 206 5.16 5.79 -4.38
C PHE A 206 5.30 6.30 -2.94
N PRO A 207 6.28 5.82 -2.13
CA PRO A 207 6.58 6.44 -0.84
C PRO A 207 6.91 7.94 -0.93
N GLU A 208 7.71 8.36 -1.93
CA GLU A 208 7.98 9.79 -2.18
C GLU A 208 6.70 10.56 -2.44
N LEU A 209 5.84 10.03 -3.32
CA LEU A 209 4.57 10.66 -3.65
C LEU A 209 3.66 10.77 -2.42
N ALA A 210 3.56 9.70 -1.62
CA ALA A 210 2.72 9.67 -0.42
C ALA A 210 3.17 10.74 0.57
N LEU A 211 4.46 10.78 0.89
CA LEU A 211 4.99 11.76 1.84
C LEU A 211 4.85 13.20 1.33
N CYS A 212 5.22 13.46 0.07
CA CYS A 212 5.10 14.81 -0.52
C CYS A 212 3.63 15.26 -0.55
N THR A 213 2.70 14.35 -0.89
CA THR A 213 1.26 14.66 -0.90
C THR A 213 0.75 14.99 0.50
N SER A 214 1.21 14.28 1.55
CA SER A 214 0.84 14.59 2.94
C SER A 214 1.25 16.01 3.34
N PHE A 215 2.47 16.43 3.00
CA PHE A 215 2.92 17.79 3.27
C PHE A 215 2.20 18.84 2.42
N GLU A 216 1.97 18.56 1.13
CA GLU A 216 1.25 19.45 0.22
C GLU A 216 -0.19 19.66 0.68
N ASP A 217 -0.84 18.61 1.17
CA ASP A 217 -2.19 18.66 1.72
C ASP A 217 -2.24 19.42 3.05
N LEU A 218 -1.25 19.21 3.93
CA LEU A 218 -1.12 19.95 5.18
C LEU A 218 -0.97 21.46 4.94
N MET A 219 -0.17 21.82 3.91
CA MET A 219 0.05 23.22 3.50
C MET A 219 -1.05 23.77 2.58
N GLN A 220 -2.06 22.97 2.26
CA GLN A 220 -3.11 23.32 1.28
C GLN A 220 -2.54 23.83 -0.07
N MET A 221 -1.43 23.22 -0.49
CA MET A 221 -0.67 23.66 -1.65
C MET A 221 -1.26 23.15 -2.96
N LYS A 222 -1.49 24.07 -3.90
CA LYS A 222 -1.89 23.71 -5.27
C LYS A 222 -0.64 23.34 -6.08
N ILE A 223 -0.58 22.12 -6.58
CA ILE A 223 0.53 21.59 -7.37
C ILE A 223 0.29 21.89 -8.86
N PRO A 224 1.31 22.36 -9.61
CA PRO A 224 1.20 22.60 -11.05
C PRO A 224 0.71 21.35 -11.80
N ARG A 225 -0.10 21.54 -12.84
CA ARG A 225 -0.65 20.44 -13.63
C ARG A 225 0.43 19.56 -14.24
N ARG A 226 1.45 20.18 -14.84
CA ARG A 226 2.58 19.46 -15.44
C ARG A 226 3.27 18.56 -14.44
N SER A 227 3.52 19.04 -13.22
CA SER A 227 4.08 18.20 -12.14
C SER A 227 3.23 16.97 -11.86
N GLN A 228 1.90 17.12 -11.79
CA GLN A 228 1.00 16.00 -11.54
C GLN A 228 1.06 14.97 -12.67
N TYR A 229 1.15 15.40 -13.93
CA TYR A 229 1.30 14.51 -15.10
C TYR A 229 2.63 13.77 -15.07
N ILE A 230 3.74 14.47 -14.74
CA ILE A 230 5.06 13.85 -14.60
C ILE A 230 5.06 12.79 -13.47
N ARG A 231 4.48 13.13 -12.32
CA ARG A 231 4.34 12.18 -11.21
C ARG A 231 3.56 10.93 -11.63
N MET A 232 2.44 11.09 -12.35
CA MET A 232 1.63 9.98 -12.86
C MET A 232 2.40 9.14 -13.87
N LEU A 233 3.12 9.76 -14.81
CA LEU A 233 3.95 9.05 -15.78
C LEU A 233 4.96 8.14 -15.07
N LEU A 234 5.66 8.66 -14.08
CA LEU A 234 6.64 7.88 -13.31
C LEU A 234 5.96 6.78 -12.49
N CYS A 235 4.84 7.07 -11.81
CA CYS A 235 4.08 6.05 -11.07
C CYS A 235 3.69 4.88 -11.97
N GLU A 236 3.20 5.14 -13.19
CA GLU A 236 2.79 4.06 -14.09
C GLU A 236 4.00 3.33 -14.70
N LEU A 237 5.14 3.98 -14.95
CA LEU A 237 6.38 3.30 -15.36
C LEU A 237 6.92 2.38 -14.25
N TYR A 238 6.94 2.84 -13.00
CA TYR A 238 7.32 2.02 -11.85
C TYR A 238 6.34 0.87 -11.60
N ARG A 239 5.04 1.08 -11.81
CA ARG A 239 4.02 0.02 -11.74
C ARG A 239 4.29 -1.06 -12.79
N ILE A 240 4.57 -0.69 -14.02
CA ILE A 240 4.94 -1.62 -15.10
C ILE A 240 6.19 -2.42 -14.69
N SER A 241 7.25 -1.75 -14.26
CA SER A 241 8.49 -2.39 -13.83
C SER A 241 8.28 -3.39 -12.70
N ASN A 242 7.48 -3.02 -11.69
CA ASN A 242 7.18 -3.89 -10.55
C ASN A 242 6.34 -5.11 -10.97
N HIS A 243 5.30 -4.92 -11.77
CA HIS A 243 4.50 -6.05 -12.23
C HIS A 243 5.28 -6.99 -13.17
N ILE A 244 6.24 -6.48 -13.94
CA ILE A 244 7.14 -7.34 -14.71
C ILE A 244 8.07 -8.11 -13.76
N TYR A 245 8.55 -7.47 -12.68
CA TYR A 245 9.36 -8.16 -11.68
C TYR A 245 8.58 -9.29 -10.98
N PHE A 246 7.31 -9.08 -10.68
CA PHE A 246 6.41 -10.14 -10.21
C PHE A 246 6.38 -11.33 -11.21
N ILE A 247 6.25 -11.05 -12.51
CA ILE A 247 6.25 -12.10 -13.56
C ILE A 247 7.60 -12.84 -13.59
N VAL A 248 8.72 -12.13 -13.40
CA VAL A 248 10.06 -12.73 -13.27
C VAL A 248 10.07 -13.75 -12.11
N ASN A 249 9.58 -13.36 -10.94
CA ASN A 249 9.56 -14.22 -9.75
C ASN A 249 8.66 -15.44 -9.93
N ILE A 250 7.46 -15.26 -10.44
CA ILE A 250 6.54 -16.38 -10.74
C ILE A 250 7.17 -17.34 -11.75
N SER A 251 7.79 -16.83 -12.81
CA SER A 251 8.43 -17.66 -13.83
C SER A 251 9.61 -18.45 -13.26
N LYS A 252 10.37 -17.86 -12.33
CA LYS A 252 11.47 -18.53 -11.62
C LYS A 252 10.95 -19.71 -10.78
N VAL A 253 9.91 -19.48 -9.98
CA VAL A 253 9.31 -20.52 -9.12
C VAL A 253 8.70 -21.65 -9.94
N LEU A 254 8.11 -21.33 -11.10
CA LEU A 254 7.57 -22.34 -12.02
C LEU A 254 8.65 -23.11 -12.82
N GLY A 255 9.93 -22.73 -12.71
CA GLY A 255 11.02 -23.31 -13.50
C GLY A 255 10.93 -22.98 -15.00
N CYS A 256 10.33 -21.86 -15.38
CA CYS A 256 10.12 -21.44 -16.76
C CYS A 256 11.20 -20.48 -17.25
N ASP A 257 12.45 -20.97 -17.45
CA ASP A 257 13.62 -20.15 -17.76
C ASP A 257 13.45 -19.23 -18.97
N VAL A 258 12.75 -19.69 -20.01
CA VAL A 258 12.51 -18.89 -21.23
C VAL A 258 11.66 -17.67 -20.90
N ILE A 259 10.58 -17.84 -20.11
CA ILE A 259 9.70 -16.76 -19.70
C ILE A 259 10.42 -15.85 -18.73
N TYR A 260 11.17 -16.41 -17.78
CA TYR A 260 12.02 -15.71 -16.84
C TYR A 260 12.97 -14.74 -17.55
N ASN A 261 13.76 -15.21 -18.51
CA ASN A 261 14.73 -14.38 -19.23
C ASN A 261 14.07 -13.31 -20.11
N LEU A 262 12.93 -13.63 -20.75
CA LEU A 262 12.18 -12.63 -21.50
C LEU A 262 11.61 -11.54 -20.59
N ALA A 263 11.02 -11.90 -19.46
CA ALA A 263 10.48 -10.96 -18.49
C ALA A 263 11.59 -10.09 -17.87
N LEU A 264 12.74 -10.69 -17.57
CA LEU A 264 13.90 -9.96 -17.06
C LEU A 264 14.42 -8.92 -18.08
N THR A 265 14.43 -9.26 -19.37
CA THR A 265 14.79 -8.32 -20.44
C THR A 265 13.83 -7.12 -20.49
N GLU A 266 12.53 -7.35 -20.34
CA GLU A 266 11.54 -6.26 -20.35
C GLU A 266 11.56 -5.45 -19.04
N LYS A 267 11.85 -6.07 -17.90
CA LYS A 267 12.14 -5.34 -16.65
C LYS A 267 13.31 -4.37 -16.86
N GLU A 268 14.41 -4.84 -17.44
CA GLU A 268 15.56 -4.00 -17.74
C GLU A 268 15.23 -2.85 -18.71
N ARG A 269 14.37 -3.10 -19.69
CA ARG A 269 13.86 -2.04 -20.59
C ARG A 269 13.11 -0.96 -19.80
N ALA A 270 12.18 -1.36 -18.93
CA ALA A 270 11.42 -0.43 -18.09
C ALA A 270 12.33 0.39 -17.16
N LEU A 271 13.31 -0.27 -16.52
CA LEU A 271 14.28 0.37 -15.64
C LEU A 271 15.17 1.39 -16.39
N ARG A 272 15.61 1.09 -17.63
CA ARG A 272 16.37 2.03 -18.46
C ARG A 272 15.57 3.29 -18.81
N ILE A 273 14.28 3.15 -19.10
CA ILE A 273 13.40 4.31 -19.33
C ILE A 273 13.32 5.16 -18.06
N ILE A 274 13.12 4.54 -16.90
CA ILE A 274 13.06 5.21 -15.60
C ILE A 274 14.38 5.92 -15.31
N GLU A 275 15.51 5.25 -15.47
CA GLU A 275 16.86 5.77 -15.26
C GLU A 275 17.14 6.98 -16.15
N PHE A 276 16.76 6.92 -17.42
CA PHE A 276 16.96 8.03 -18.35
C PHE A 276 16.21 9.29 -17.88
N ILE A 277 14.95 9.14 -17.46
CA ILE A 277 14.13 10.25 -16.99
C ILE A 277 14.60 10.77 -15.64
N THR A 278 14.84 9.87 -14.68
CA THR A 278 15.07 10.22 -13.27
C THR A 278 16.55 10.38 -12.91
N GLY A 279 17.44 9.78 -13.70
CA GLY A 279 18.87 9.66 -13.39
C GLY A 279 19.18 8.56 -12.36
N SER A 280 18.19 7.71 -12.01
CA SER A 280 18.37 6.62 -11.06
C SER A 280 17.50 5.42 -11.44
N ARG A 281 18.07 4.21 -11.29
CA ARG A 281 17.35 2.96 -11.60
C ARG A 281 16.41 2.52 -10.49
N ILE A 282 16.77 2.75 -9.23
CA ILE A 282 16.10 2.15 -8.05
C ILE A 282 15.47 3.24 -7.20
N VAL A 283 16.28 4.12 -6.61
CA VAL A 283 15.80 5.18 -5.71
C VAL A 283 15.70 6.48 -6.49
N PRO A 284 14.52 6.88 -6.95
CA PRO A 284 14.39 8.00 -7.89
C PRO A 284 14.74 9.34 -7.26
N ASN A 285 14.36 9.55 -6.00
CA ASN A 285 14.53 10.82 -5.32
C ASN A 285 14.12 12.01 -6.22
N PHE A 286 12.95 11.87 -6.87
CA PHE A 286 12.52 12.72 -7.97
C PHE A 286 11.32 13.60 -7.63
N ILE A 287 10.35 13.08 -6.85
CA ILE A 287 9.21 13.86 -6.37
C ILE A 287 9.68 14.77 -5.24
N ARG A 288 9.22 16.00 -5.27
CA ARG A 288 9.50 17.03 -4.27
C ARG A 288 8.19 17.67 -3.83
N VAL A 289 8.15 18.16 -2.61
CA VAL A 289 7.04 19.02 -2.18
C VAL A 289 6.92 20.18 -3.15
N GLY A 290 5.72 20.41 -3.67
CA GLY A 290 5.43 21.46 -4.67
C GLY A 290 5.70 21.08 -6.12
N GLY A 291 6.20 19.86 -6.43
CA GLY A 291 6.44 19.45 -7.81
C GLY A 291 7.36 18.26 -7.98
N VAL A 292 8.30 18.38 -8.94
CA VAL A 292 9.31 17.38 -9.27
C VAL A 292 10.68 18.03 -9.39
N ARG A 293 11.74 17.22 -9.27
CA ARG A 293 13.13 17.68 -9.30
C ARG A 293 13.54 18.27 -10.64
N LYS A 294 13.14 17.65 -11.74
CA LYS A 294 13.50 18.00 -13.13
C LYS A 294 12.25 17.97 -14.00
N ASN A 295 12.20 18.84 -15.01
CA ASN A 295 11.19 18.74 -16.05
C ASN A 295 11.48 17.56 -16.99
N ILE A 296 10.46 17.06 -17.66
CA ILE A 296 10.57 16.07 -18.73
C ILE A 296 10.80 16.80 -20.05
N SER A 297 11.88 16.45 -20.75
CA SER A 297 12.25 16.96 -22.07
C SER A 297 11.49 16.24 -23.18
N GLU A 298 11.61 16.76 -24.41
CA GLU A 298 11.13 16.06 -25.60
C GLU A 298 11.88 14.74 -25.82
N GLU A 299 13.18 14.70 -25.51
CA GLU A 299 14.00 13.50 -25.61
C GLU A 299 13.50 12.42 -24.64
N ASP A 300 13.23 12.78 -23.36
CA ASP A 300 12.63 11.89 -22.37
C ASP A 300 11.30 11.30 -22.89
N THR A 301 10.46 12.14 -23.49
CA THR A 301 9.17 11.76 -24.08
C THR A 301 9.34 10.81 -25.26
N ASN A 302 10.27 11.08 -26.16
CA ASN A 302 10.55 10.26 -27.34
C ASN A 302 11.07 8.87 -26.96
N ILE A 303 11.88 8.77 -25.91
CA ILE A 303 12.35 7.48 -25.37
C ILE A 303 11.17 6.66 -24.86
N VAL A 304 10.25 7.27 -24.12
CA VAL A 304 9.04 6.56 -23.67
C VAL A 304 8.22 6.09 -24.87
N ILE A 305 7.91 6.99 -25.81
CA ILE A 305 7.07 6.69 -26.98
C ILE A 305 7.67 5.56 -27.84
N SER A 306 8.98 5.54 -28.04
CA SER A 306 9.64 4.51 -28.86
C SER A 306 9.70 3.14 -28.19
N ASN A 307 9.82 3.08 -26.86
CA ASN A 307 9.97 1.83 -26.13
C ASN A 307 8.63 1.17 -25.76
N LEU A 308 7.55 1.94 -25.51
CA LEU A 308 6.26 1.39 -25.09
C LEU A 308 5.66 0.36 -26.06
N PRO A 309 5.69 0.52 -27.40
CA PRO A 309 5.15 -0.49 -28.33
C PRO A 309 5.92 -1.81 -28.26
N VAL A 310 7.25 -1.74 -28.11
CA VAL A 310 8.10 -2.93 -28.01
C VAL A 310 7.79 -3.67 -26.71
N LEU A 311 7.74 -2.95 -25.60
CA LEU A 311 7.39 -3.49 -24.28
C LEU A 311 6.00 -4.15 -24.34
N TYR A 312 4.99 -3.46 -24.86
CA TYR A 312 3.64 -4.02 -25.01
C TYR A 312 3.64 -5.35 -25.81
N LYS A 313 4.28 -5.37 -26.97
CA LYS A 313 4.37 -6.57 -27.82
C LYS A 313 5.00 -7.75 -27.07
N ASN A 314 6.08 -7.49 -26.33
CA ASN A 314 6.79 -8.55 -25.61
C ASN A 314 6.01 -9.01 -24.37
N ILE A 315 5.31 -8.12 -23.67
CA ILE A 315 4.42 -8.51 -22.55
C ILE A 315 3.26 -9.38 -23.04
N VAL A 316 2.65 -9.07 -24.18
CA VAL A 316 1.60 -9.93 -24.80
C VAL A 316 2.16 -11.30 -25.12
N LYS A 317 3.41 -11.40 -25.63
CA LYS A 317 4.08 -12.67 -25.90
C LYS A 317 4.29 -13.46 -24.59
N ILE A 318 4.78 -12.81 -23.55
CA ILE A 318 5.03 -13.42 -22.23
C ILE A 318 3.70 -13.93 -21.62
N GLU A 319 2.64 -13.12 -21.64
CA GLU A 319 1.30 -13.52 -21.17
C GLU A 319 0.80 -14.77 -21.91
N LYS A 320 0.91 -14.78 -23.24
CA LYS A 320 0.48 -15.92 -24.05
C LYS A 320 1.29 -17.20 -23.74
N MET A 321 2.59 -17.07 -23.46
CA MET A 321 3.43 -18.20 -23.07
C MET A 321 3.08 -18.72 -21.67
N LEU A 322 2.71 -17.85 -20.74
CA LEU A 322 2.44 -18.20 -19.34
C LEU A 322 0.99 -18.62 -19.11
N LEU A 323 0.03 -17.79 -19.52
CA LEU A 323 -1.39 -18.02 -19.30
C LEU A 323 -2.05 -18.81 -20.43
N GLY A 324 -1.53 -18.74 -21.65
CA GLY A 324 -2.01 -19.51 -22.78
C GLY A 324 -1.52 -20.98 -22.82
N ASN A 325 -0.54 -21.33 -22.01
CA ASN A 325 -0.08 -22.69 -21.86
C ASN A 325 -0.89 -23.41 -20.77
N THR A 326 -1.69 -24.41 -21.17
CA THR A 326 -2.60 -25.13 -20.27
C THR A 326 -1.88 -25.84 -19.11
N VAL A 327 -0.66 -26.32 -19.32
CA VAL A 327 0.13 -26.99 -18.27
C VAL A 327 0.60 -25.97 -17.23
N ILE A 328 1.13 -24.83 -17.66
CA ILE A 328 1.60 -23.77 -16.76
C ILE A 328 0.41 -23.14 -16.04
N ALA A 329 -0.65 -22.79 -16.77
CA ALA A 329 -1.86 -22.23 -16.18
C ALA A 329 -2.52 -23.21 -15.19
N GLY A 330 -2.47 -24.52 -15.48
CA GLY A 330 -2.95 -25.56 -14.58
C GLY A 330 -2.22 -25.61 -13.23
N LYS A 331 -0.92 -25.29 -13.20
CA LYS A 331 -0.13 -25.18 -11.96
C LYS A 331 -0.46 -23.96 -11.12
N LEU A 332 -1.16 -22.98 -11.66
CA LEU A 332 -1.54 -21.74 -10.97
C LEU A 332 -3.01 -21.77 -10.54
N LYS A 333 -3.79 -22.61 -11.15
CA LYS A 333 -5.24 -22.66 -10.97
C LYS A 333 -5.61 -23.37 -9.67
N ASP A 334 -6.61 -22.83 -8.96
CA ASP A 334 -7.17 -23.38 -7.73
C ASP A 334 -6.14 -23.52 -6.56
N ILE A 335 -4.97 -22.88 -6.66
CA ILE A 335 -3.89 -22.90 -5.66
C ILE A 335 -3.86 -21.55 -4.93
N GLY A 336 -3.73 -21.59 -3.60
CA GLY A 336 -3.63 -20.41 -2.76
C GLY A 336 -4.83 -19.47 -2.92
N VAL A 337 -6.03 -20.03 -2.86
CA VAL A 337 -7.29 -19.29 -3.06
C VAL A 337 -7.56 -18.35 -1.90
N ILE A 338 -7.80 -17.09 -2.21
CA ILE A 338 -8.26 -16.06 -1.28
C ILE A 338 -9.70 -15.70 -1.67
N ASN A 339 -10.66 -16.09 -0.85
CA ASN A 339 -12.05 -15.71 -1.06
C ASN A 339 -12.27 -14.22 -0.78
N ARG A 340 -13.41 -13.69 -1.25
CA ARG A 340 -13.75 -12.28 -1.10
C ARG A 340 -13.87 -11.83 0.35
N GLU A 341 -14.39 -12.69 1.20
CA GLU A 341 -14.67 -12.39 2.61
C GLU A 341 -13.35 -12.28 3.38
N SER A 342 -12.47 -13.28 3.28
CA SER A 342 -11.12 -13.22 3.88
C SER A 342 -10.31 -12.04 3.35
N ALA A 343 -10.38 -11.74 2.05
CA ALA A 343 -9.69 -10.59 1.48
C ALA A 343 -10.13 -9.27 2.11
N LEU A 344 -11.41 -9.10 2.40
CA LEU A 344 -11.97 -7.93 3.06
C LEU A 344 -11.65 -7.90 4.55
N GLU A 345 -11.80 -9.03 5.26
CA GLU A 345 -11.53 -9.13 6.70
C GLU A 345 -10.07 -8.81 7.04
N PHE A 346 -9.13 -9.30 6.23
CA PHE A 346 -7.71 -9.02 6.39
C PHE A 346 -7.27 -7.66 5.83
N GLY A 347 -8.22 -6.87 5.31
CA GLY A 347 -7.92 -5.53 4.80
C GLY A 347 -7.00 -5.52 3.59
N LEU A 348 -7.04 -6.56 2.74
CA LEU A 348 -6.26 -6.59 1.52
C LEU A 348 -6.58 -5.41 0.61
N THR A 349 -5.63 -5.03 -0.20
CA THR A 349 -5.76 -4.00 -1.23
C THR A 349 -5.02 -4.38 -2.49
N GLY A 350 -5.12 -3.54 -3.51
CA GLY A 350 -4.36 -3.73 -4.74
C GLY A 350 -4.75 -4.98 -5.52
N PRO A 351 -3.80 -5.53 -6.27
CA PRO A 351 -4.04 -6.69 -7.13
C PRO A 351 -4.55 -7.94 -6.40
N ASN A 352 -4.11 -8.18 -5.16
CA ASN A 352 -4.55 -9.34 -4.38
C ASN A 352 -6.04 -9.24 -4.04
N LEU A 353 -6.53 -8.06 -3.65
CA LEU A 353 -7.95 -7.80 -3.43
C LEU A 353 -8.75 -7.91 -4.74
N ARG A 354 -8.22 -7.34 -5.83
CA ARG A 354 -8.88 -7.38 -7.14
C ARG A 354 -8.96 -8.79 -7.71
N ALA A 355 -7.96 -9.64 -7.46
CA ALA A 355 -7.99 -11.06 -7.82
C ALA A 355 -9.13 -11.81 -7.13
N SER A 356 -9.50 -11.42 -5.90
CA SER A 356 -10.62 -11.96 -5.12
C SER A 356 -12.00 -11.34 -5.47
N GLY A 357 -12.11 -10.65 -6.61
CA GLY A 357 -13.38 -10.16 -7.14
C GLY A 357 -13.86 -8.81 -6.59
N VAL A 358 -13.03 -8.07 -5.87
CA VAL A 358 -13.41 -6.77 -5.31
C VAL A 358 -12.89 -5.64 -6.20
N ARG A 359 -13.79 -4.79 -6.69
CA ARG A 359 -13.45 -3.64 -7.52
C ARG A 359 -13.04 -2.45 -6.66
N TYR A 360 -11.77 -2.39 -6.29
CA TYR A 360 -11.20 -1.29 -5.51
C TYR A 360 -9.86 -0.83 -6.09
N ASP A 361 -9.75 0.47 -6.37
CA ASP A 361 -8.53 1.11 -6.89
C ASP A 361 -8.54 2.59 -6.47
N LEU A 362 -7.54 3.01 -5.70
CA LEU A 362 -7.46 4.38 -5.18
C LEU A 362 -7.36 5.42 -6.28
N ARG A 363 -6.78 5.08 -7.44
CA ARG A 363 -6.70 5.98 -8.60
C ARG A 363 -8.08 6.40 -9.12
N LYS A 364 -9.11 5.55 -8.92
CA LYS A 364 -10.50 5.82 -9.27
C LYS A 364 -11.34 6.28 -8.10
N ASN A 365 -11.13 5.66 -6.95
CA ASN A 365 -11.97 5.84 -5.79
C ASN A 365 -11.65 7.12 -5.01
N ARG A 366 -10.41 7.65 -5.16
CA ARG A 366 -9.97 8.90 -4.52
C ARG A 366 -9.56 9.94 -5.56
N ASN A 367 -9.45 11.21 -5.13
CA ASN A 367 -8.87 12.28 -5.95
C ASN A 367 -7.34 12.24 -5.83
N LEU A 368 -6.75 11.22 -6.46
CA LEU A 368 -5.30 11.08 -6.50
C LEU A 368 -4.79 11.70 -7.79
N LEU A 369 -3.95 12.74 -7.68
CA LEU A 369 -3.42 13.47 -8.83
C LEU A 369 -4.53 13.79 -9.86
N MET A 370 -4.25 13.57 -11.14
CA MET A 370 -5.20 13.82 -12.23
C MET A 370 -5.77 12.52 -12.85
N TYR A 371 -5.70 11.35 -12.12
CA TYR A 371 -6.14 10.07 -12.68
C TYR A 371 -7.59 10.04 -13.16
N LYS A 372 -8.48 10.80 -12.53
CA LYS A 372 -9.88 10.89 -12.97
C LYS A 372 -10.07 11.47 -14.37
N LYS A 373 -9.07 12.15 -14.91
CA LYS A 373 -9.08 12.74 -16.26
C LYS A 373 -8.88 11.67 -17.34
N PHE A 374 -8.20 10.57 -16.98
CA PHE A 374 -7.80 9.53 -17.92
C PHE A 374 -8.75 8.33 -17.88
N SER A 375 -8.90 7.72 -19.05
CA SER A 375 -9.73 6.52 -19.21
C SER A 375 -8.90 5.27 -18.99
N PHE A 376 -9.27 4.45 -18.00
CA PHE A 376 -8.71 3.12 -17.77
C PHE A 376 -9.73 2.24 -17.03
N ILE A 377 -9.53 0.93 -17.07
CA ILE A 377 -10.40 -0.05 -16.42
C ILE A 377 -9.66 -0.61 -15.19
N THR A 378 -10.37 -0.81 -14.09
CA THR A 378 -9.87 -1.57 -12.94
C THR A 378 -10.13 -3.06 -13.22
N PRO A 379 -9.10 -3.87 -13.49
CA PRO A 379 -9.28 -5.31 -13.75
C PRO A 379 -9.73 -6.03 -12.48
N ILE A 380 -10.53 -7.09 -12.66
CA ILE A 380 -11.07 -7.90 -11.56
C ILE A 380 -10.92 -9.38 -11.91
N GLY A 381 -10.42 -10.17 -10.97
CA GLY A 381 -10.42 -11.63 -11.01
C GLY A 381 -11.74 -12.21 -10.53
N LYS A 382 -11.86 -13.54 -10.59
CA LYS A 382 -13.06 -14.27 -10.15
C LYS A 382 -12.78 -15.26 -9.03
N PHE A 383 -11.62 -15.90 -9.03
CA PHE A 383 -11.37 -17.09 -8.22
C PHE A 383 -10.44 -16.84 -7.04
N GLY A 384 -9.70 -15.72 -7.01
CA GLY A 384 -8.78 -15.40 -5.93
C GLY A 384 -7.54 -16.29 -5.84
N ASP A 385 -7.30 -17.16 -6.83
CA ASP A 385 -6.17 -18.08 -6.89
C ASP A 385 -4.89 -17.44 -7.45
N CYS A 386 -3.80 -18.19 -7.51
CA CYS A 386 -2.54 -17.73 -8.10
C CYS A 386 -2.71 -17.28 -9.54
N LEU A 387 -3.53 -18.01 -10.33
CA LEU A 387 -3.81 -17.67 -11.72
C LEU A 387 -4.48 -16.31 -11.85
N SER A 388 -5.48 -16.03 -11.01
CA SER A 388 -6.19 -14.74 -10.98
C SER A 388 -5.23 -13.60 -10.63
N ARG A 389 -4.32 -13.79 -9.66
CA ARG A 389 -3.34 -12.79 -9.27
C ARG A 389 -2.35 -12.49 -10.41
N VAL A 390 -1.88 -13.50 -11.12
CA VAL A 390 -1.03 -13.34 -12.31
C VAL A 390 -1.77 -12.61 -13.42
N PHE A 391 -3.02 -13.01 -13.71
CA PHE A 391 -3.85 -12.35 -14.72
C PHE A 391 -4.04 -10.85 -14.43
N ILE A 392 -4.38 -10.48 -13.19
CA ILE A 392 -4.57 -9.07 -12.80
C ILE A 392 -3.31 -8.25 -13.08
N ARG A 393 -2.09 -8.78 -12.79
CA ARG A 393 -0.84 -8.07 -13.03
C ARG A 393 -0.61 -7.76 -14.51
N PHE A 394 -0.88 -8.69 -15.42
CA PHE A 394 -0.82 -8.42 -16.86
C PHE A 394 -1.82 -7.33 -17.28
N GLN A 395 -3.07 -7.43 -16.80
CA GLN A 395 -4.08 -6.44 -17.12
C GLN A 395 -3.69 -5.04 -16.61
N GLU A 396 -3.09 -4.93 -15.43
CA GLU A 396 -2.61 -3.65 -14.91
C GLU A 396 -1.44 -3.07 -15.70
N ILE A 397 -0.52 -3.90 -16.22
CA ILE A 397 0.51 -3.43 -17.16
C ILE A 397 -0.14 -2.79 -18.40
N TYR A 398 -1.15 -3.40 -18.98
CA TYR A 398 -1.84 -2.85 -20.15
C TYR A 398 -2.56 -1.54 -19.84
N GLN A 399 -3.21 -1.44 -18.68
CA GLN A 399 -3.83 -0.19 -18.26
C GLN A 399 -2.78 0.91 -18.03
N SER A 400 -1.65 0.59 -17.40
CA SER A 400 -0.54 1.55 -17.19
C SER A 400 0.02 2.07 -18.51
N ILE A 401 0.23 1.20 -19.50
CA ILE A 401 0.67 1.60 -20.85
C ILE A 401 -0.37 2.53 -21.50
N SER A 402 -1.66 2.22 -21.36
CA SER A 402 -2.75 3.07 -21.88
C SER A 402 -2.76 4.45 -21.20
N ILE A 403 -2.61 4.49 -19.88
CA ILE A 403 -2.55 5.74 -19.11
C ILE A 403 -1.34 6.57 -19.55
N ILE A 404 -0.15 5.97 -19.70
CA ILE A 404 1.06 6.66 -20.15
C ILE A 404 0.84 7.31 -21.53
N ARG A 405 0.23 6.60 -22.47
CA ARG A 405 -0.08 7.16 -23.80
C ARG A 405 -0.99 8.38 -23.71
N GLN A 406 -1.99 8.34 -22.86
CA GLN A 406 -2.90 9.48 -22.66
C GLN A 406 -2.16 10.66 -21.99
N ILE A 407 -1.32 10.39 -20.99
CA ILE A 407 -0.49 11.39 -20.31
C ILE A 407 0.39 12.12 -21.32
N LEU A 408 1.10 11.39 -22.19
CA LEU A 408 2.00 11.98 -23.17
C LEU A 408 1.26 12.79 -24.23
N GLY A 409 0.04 12.38 -24.61
CA GLY A 409 -0.79 13.10 -25.57
C GLY A 409 -1.44 14.38 -25.01
N GLU A 410 -1.56 14.51 -23.69
CA GLU A 410 -2.22 15.63 -23.04
C GLU A 410 -1.31 16.41 -22.06
N MET A 411 0.01 16.20 -22.10
CA MET A 411 0.97 16.83 -21.19
C MET A 411 0.91 18.35 -21.30
N PRO A 412 0.51 19.09 -20.24
CA PRO A 412 0.39 20.53 -20.32
C PRO A 412 1.77 21.22 -20.31
N GLU A 413 1.86 22.36 -20.99
CA GLU A 413 3.01 23.24 -20.96
C GLU A 413 2.90 24.20 -19.76
N ASP A 414 3.10 23.68 -18.57
CA ASP A 414 2.96 24.39 -17.30
C ASP A 414 4.29 24.30 -16.51
N SER A 415 4.40 25.04 -15.42
CA SER A 415 5.52 24.86 -14.50
C SER A 415 5.55 23.43 -13.93
N PHE A 416 6.75 22.88 -13.77
CA PHE A 416 6.97 21.55 -13.17
C PHE A 416 7.28 21.60 -11.67
N LYS A 417 7.41 22.80 -11.12
CA LYS A 417 7.62 23.03 -9.69
C LYS A 417 7.03 24.37 -9.25
N ARG A 418 6.71 24.46 -7.97
CA ARG A 418 6.35 25.68 -7.28
C ARG A 418 7.48 26.09 -6.34
N ILE A 419 7.75 27.39 -6.23
CA ILE A 419 8.65 27.93 -5.20
C ILE A 419 7.93 27.83 -3.86
N ILE A 420 8.57 27.22 -2.88
CA ILE A 420 8.01 26.97 -1.56
C ILE A 420 8.65 27.94 -0.57
N SER A 421 7.83 28.75 0.07
CA SER A 421 8.15 29.33 1.38
C SER A 421 7.58 28.40 2.43
N MET A 422 8.41 27.77 3.26
CA MET A 422 7.92 26.91 4.36
C MET A 422 7.16 27.78 5.36
N PRO A 423 5.85 27.55 5.58
CA PRO A 423 5.12 28.22 6.62
C PRO A 423 5.65 27.75 8.00
N SER A 424 5.70 28.65 8.95
CA SER A 424 5.82 28.25 10.35
C SER A 424 4.51 27.58 10.78
N PHE A 425 4.56 26.33 11.20
CA PHE A 425 3.39 25.65 11.74
C PHE A 425 3.14 26.11 13.18
N GLU A 426 2.26 27.09 13.33
CA GLU A 426 1.86 27.63 14.63
C GLU A 426 0.79 26.81 15.35
N PHE A 427 0.26 25.76 14.70
CA PHE A 427 -0.81 24.96 15.27
C PHE A 427 -0.30 24.01 16.35
N PRO A 428 -1.02 23.88 17.48
CA PRO A 428 -0.65 22.98 18.57
C PRO A 428 -0.65 21.50 18.15
N PHE A 429 -1.31 21.16 17.05
CA PHE A 429 -1.35 19.83 16.46
C PHE A 429 -1.58 19.94 14.96
N SER A 430 -0.62 19.48 14.19
CA SER A 430 -0.71 19.39 12.73
C SER A 430 -0.44 17.95 12.30
N ALA A 431 -1.49 17.26 11.84
CA ALA A 431 -1.37 15.91 11.33
C ALA A 431 -2.04 15.79 9.97
N MET A 432 -1.51 14.90 9.13
CA MET A 432 -2.08 14.60 7.83
C MET A 432 -1.83 13.14 7.44
N THR A 433 -2.72 12.62 6.61
CA THR A 433 -2.54 11.33 5.96
C THR A 433 -2.59 11.47 4.46
N SER A 434 -1.87 10.62 3.76
CA SER A 434 -2.09 10.36 2.35
C SER A 434 -2.09 8.88 2.06
N SER A 435 -2.87 8.47 1.07
CA SER A 435 -2.94 7.10 0.57
C SER A 435 -2.75 7.10 -0.92
N ILE A 436 -1.86 6.25 -1.41
CA ILE A 436 -1.48 6.15 -2.83
C ILE A 436 -1.63 4.69 -3.27
N GLU A 437 -2.19 4.48 -4.46
CA GLU A 437 -2.24 3.14 -5.08
C GLU A 437 -0.86 2.77 -5.61
N CYS A 438 -0.07 2.03 -4.81
CA CYS A 438 1.19 1.44 -5.25
C CYS A 438 0.96 0.11 -5.99
N PRO A 439 1.98 -0.54 -6.58
CA PRO A 439 1.82 -1.82 -7.27
C PRO A 439 1.29 -2.96 -6.39
N HIS A 440 1.54 -2.91 -5.08
CA HIS A 440 1.07 -3.90 -4.11
C HIS A 440 -0.31 -3.58 -3.55
N GLY A 441 -0.73 -2.29 -3.56
CA GLY A 441 -2.01 -1.83 -3.07
C GLY A 441 -1.99 -0.43 -2.44
N ASP A 442 -2.76 -0.24 -1.38
CA ASP A 442 -2.89 1.04 -0.67
C ASP A 442 -1.67 1.29 0.25
N PHE A 443 -0.76 2.13 -0.21
CA PHE A 443 0.37 2.61 0.59
C PHE A 443 -0.04 3.90 1.28
N LYS A 444 -0.06 3.90 2.61
CA LYS A 444 -0.49 5.03 3.42
C LYS A 444 0.65 5.59 4.27
N VAL A 445 0.67 6.91 4.37
CA VAL A 445 1.58 7.66 5.25
C VAL A 445 0.75 8.53 6.18
N PHE A 446 1.06 8.50 7.47
CA PHE A 446 0.57 9.42 8.48
C PHE A 446 1.75 10.24 9.02
N ILE A 447 1.61 11.55 9.08
CA ILE A 447 2.61 12.48 9.61
C ILE A 447 2.03 13.35 10.71
N GLU A 448 2.86 13.65 11.70
CA GLU A 448 2.66 14.74 12.66
C GLU A 448 3.83 15.72 12.58
N VAL A 449 3.51 17.00 12.51
CA VAL A 449 4.48 18.08 12.27
C VAL A 449 4.32 19.18 13.31
N LYS A 450 5.42 19.71 13.79
CA LYS A 450 5.48 20.90 14.63
C LYS A 450 6.73 21.73 14.27
N GLU A 451 6.57 23.04 14.13
CA GLU A 451 7.67 23.98 13.88
C GLU A 451 8.59 23.56 12.70
N ASN A 452 7.99 23.11 11.59
CA ASN A 452 8.67 22.59 10.40
C ASN A 452 9.52 21.32 10.62
N LYS A 453 9.39 20.68 11.76
CA LYS A 453 10.03 19.40 12.08
C LYS A 453 9.00 18.29 12.10
N LEU A 454 9.41 17.13 11.64
CA LEU A 454 8.62 15.92 11.71
C LEU A 454 8.66 15.37 13.15
N LEU A 455 7.50 15.32 13.81
CA LEU A 455 7.37 14.70 15.13
C LEU A 455 7.21 13.19 15.02
N SER A 456 6.46 12.74 14.02
CA SER A 456 6.28 11.32 13.75
C SER A 456 5.95 11.04 12.30
N LEU A 457 6.35 9.87 11.84
CA LEU A 457 6.09 9.32 10.52
C LEU A 457 5.67 7.87 10.70
N VAL A 458 4.43 7.56 10.37
CA VAL A 458 3.93 6.18 10.37
C VAL A 458 3.65 5.77 8.93
N ILE A 459 4.20 4.63 8.54
CA ILE A 459 4.07 4.06 7.21
C ILE A 459 3.30 2.75 7.30
N MET A 460 2.30 2.61 6.47
CA MET A 460 1.40 1.46 6.42
C MET A 460 1.42 0.90 5.00
N GLY A 461 2.21 -0.15 4.80
CA GLY A 461 2.34 -0.84 3.52
C GLY A 461 1.32 -1.96 3.35
N PRO A 462 0.84 -2.25 2.12
CA PRO A 462 -0.15 -3.30 1.87
C PRO A 462 0.40 -4.72 2.00
N SER A 463 1.72 -4.92 1.94
CA SER A 463 2.34 -6.24 2.01
C SER A 463 2.16 -6.94 3.35
N LYS A 464 2.06 -6.17 4.44
CA LYS A 464 1.90 -6.70 5.80
C LYS A 464 0.60 -7.53 5.93
N ASN A 465 -0.52 -7.01 5.43
CA ASN A 465 -1.79 -7.73 5.45
C ASN A 465 -1.79 -8.97 4.55
N SER A 466 -1.12 -8.89 3.38
CA SER A 466 -0.94 -10.04 2.49
C SER A 466 -0.08 -11.12 3.15
N LEU A 467 0.97 -10.71 3.88
CA LEU A 467 1.83 -11.64 4.62
C LEU A 467 1.06 -12.37 5.72
N PHE A 468 0.31 -11.64 6.54
CA PHE A 468 -0.45 -12.25 7.62
C PHE A 468 -1.57 -13.16 7.11
N LEU A 469 -2.25 -12.77 6.03
CA LEU A 469 -3.24 -13.64 5.41
C LEU A 469 -2.61 -14.94 4.86
N SER A 470 -1.33 -14.93 4.49
CA SER A 470 -0.69 -16.13 3.95
C SER A 470 -0.69 -17.31 4.91
N GLU A 471 -0.69 -17.10 6.25
CA GLU A 471 -0.86 -18.17 7.23
C GLU A 471 -2.16 -18.97 7.03
N GLU A 472 -3.22 -18.29 6.62
CA GLU A 472 -4.51 -18.94 6.33
C GLU A 472 -4.53 -19.54 4.94
N VAL A 473 -4.01 -18.81 3.97
CA VAL A 473 -3.99 -19.24 2.56
C VAL A 473 -3.13 -20.48 2.34
N LEU A 474 -2.08 -20.67 3.14
CA LEU A 474 -1.20 -21.85 3.07
C LEU A 474 -1.88 -23.13 3.57
N ARG A 475 -2.88 -23.04 4.45
CA ARG A 475 -3.55 -24.23 4.98
C ARG A 475 -4.25 -25.03 3.88
N ASP A 476 -4.21 -26.34 4.04
CA ASP A 476 -4.78 -27.34 3.12
C ASP A 476 -4.15 -27.37 1.70
N ASN A 477 -3.24 -26.44 1.39
CA ASN A 477 -2.42 -26.51 0.18
C ASN A 477 -1.24 -27.48 0.37
N LYS A 478 -0.70 -27.98 -0.73
CA LYS A 478 0.46 -28.86 -0.70
C LYS A 478 1.74 -28.09 -0.33
N LEU A 479 2.68 -28.77 0.31
CA LEU A 479 3.98 -28.19 0.66
C LEU A 479 4.75 -27.74 -0.60
N GLU A 480 4.64 -28.45 -1.72
CA GLU A 480 5.26 -28.09 -3.01
C GLU A 480 4.77 -26.73 -3.56
N ASP A 481 3.56 -26.31 -3.22
CA ASP A 481 2.95 -25.06 -3.67
C ASP A 481 3.33 -23.85 -2.81
N LEU A 482 4.01 -24.05 -1.68
CA LEU A 482 4.40 -23.00 -0.73
C LEU A 482 5.03 -21.79 -1.42
N ASN A 483 6.10 -22.02 -2.16
CA ASN A 483 6.84 -20.94 -2.81
C ASN A 483 6.03 -20.24 -3.89
N LEU A 484 5.14 -20.97 -4.59
CA LEU A 484 4.27 -20.41 -5.60
C LEU A 484 3.19 -19.49 -4.99
N ILE A 485 2.58 -19.92 -3.90
CA ILE A 485 1.59 -19.13 -3.15
C ILE A 485 2.23 -17.84 -2.66
N LEU A 486 3.38 -17.92 -1.98
CA LEU A 486 4.08 -16.74 -1.46
C LEU A 486 4.53 -15.79 -2.58
N ALA A 487 5.12 -16.30 -3.64
CA ALA A 487 5.51 -15.48 -4.81
C ALA A 487 4.29 -14.79 -5.44
N SER A 488 3.13 -15.45 -5.47
CA SER A 488 1.90 -14.89 -6.03
C SER A 488 1.30 -13.73 -5.22
N LEU A 489 1.60 -13.66 -3.92
CA LEU A 489 1.16 -12.56 -3.05
C LEU A 489 1.97 -11.29 -3.28
N ASP A 490 3.16 -11.39 -3.88
CA ASP A 490 4.06 -10.25 -4.22
C ASP A 490 4.35 -9.36 -3.02
N ILE A 491 4.83 -9.97 -1.95
CA ILE A 491 5.17 -9.29 -0.71
C ILE A 491 6.45 -8.48 -0.91
N SER A 492 6.47 -7.20 -0.51
CA SER A 492 7.65 -6.35 -0.52
C SER A 492 8.36 -6.41 0.81
N SER A 493 9.66 -6.77 0.79
CA SER A 493 10.50 -6.79 1.99
C SER A 493 10.57 -5.41 2.66
N GLY A 494 10.74 -4.35 1.88
CA GLY A 494 10.83 -2.99 2.40
C GLY A 494 9.57 -2.55 3.14
N GLU A 495 8.37 -2.92 2.66
CA GLU A 495 7.12 -2.63 3.34
C GLU A 495 6.96 -3.39 4.66
N ILE A 496 7.59 -4.57 4.81
CA ILE A 496 7.56 -5.34 6.06
C ILE A 496 8.57 -4.78 7.07
N MET A 497 9.76 -4.41 6.61
CA MET A 497 10.87 -3.96 7.48
C MET A 497 10.58 -2.64 8.17
N HIS A 498 9.70 -1.83 7.62
CA HIS A 498 9.45 -0.46 8.05
C HIS A 498 8.02 -0.20 8.52
N SER A 499 7.18 -1.22 8.59
CA SER A 499 5.77 -1.11 9.02
C SER A 499 5.51 -1.60 10.44
#